data_7aaf3b5f988531111724188d05d7f048
#
_entry.id   7aaf3b5f988531111724188d05d7f048
#
_cell.length_a   1.000
_cell.length_b   1.000
_cell.length_c   1.000
_cell.angle_alpha   90.00
_cell.angle_beta   90.00
_cell.angle_gamma   90.00
#
_symmetry.space_group_name_H-M   'P 1'
#
loop_
_entity.id
_entity.type
_entity.pdbx_description
1 polymer ?
#
loop_
_entity_poly.entity_id
_entity_poly.type
_entity_poly.pdbx_seq_one_letter_code
_entity_poly.pdbx_strand_id
1 'polypeptide(L)'
;WLGTFHSICAKLLRKHASAANLNSNFTIIDTDDQIRLIKNICKAENVDIKQLSPRFILAIIDRWKNKGYYPSEVIINKKDIYEKTILPLYKIYQQKLTDLNSCDFGDLILHTVKILENYSDIREIYSNNFKYILVDEYQDTNFIQSRWLNLLSEKNKNICCVGDDDQSIYSWRGAEIKNFLEFDQVYENTKVIRLEQNY
;
A
#
# COMPACT_ATOMS: atom_id res chain seq x y z
N TRP A 1 -16.51 11.26 0.97
CA TRP A 1 -15.81 9.97 1.02
C TRP A 1 -15.37 9.72 2.46
N LEU A 2 -15.94 8.69 3.09
CA LEU A 2 -15.57 8.27 4.44
C LEU A 2 -15.23 6.78 4.39
N GLY A 3 -14.13 6.38 5.05
CA GLY A 3 -13.71 4.98 5.11
C GLY A 3 -12.23 4.81 5.41
N THR A 4 -11.79 3.56 5.47
CA THR A 4 -10.37 3.21 5.61
C THR A 4 -9.63 3.43 4.29
N PHE A 5 -8.30 3.54 4.33
CA PHE A 5 -7.47 3.60 3.12
C PHE A 5 -7.85 2.54 2.09
N HIS A 6 -7.93 1.28 2.52
CA HIS A 6 -8.29 0.16 1.64
C HIS A 6 -9.68 0.30 1.03
N SER A 7 -10.69 0.71 1.81
CA SER A 7 -12.06 0.84 1.29
C SER A 7 -12.20 1.95 0.26
N ILE A 8 -11.51 3.07 0.46
CA ILE A 8 -11.49 4.18 -0.49
C ILE A 8 -10.70 3.81 -1.75
N CYS A 9 -9.52 3.20 -1.58
CA CYS A 9 -8.72 2.69 -2.70
C CYS A 9 -9.48 1.65 -3.52
N ALA A 10 -10.19 0.71 -2.88
CA ALA A 10 -11.01 -0.28 -3.58
C ALA A 10 -12.10 0.38 -4.46
N LYS A 11 -12.78 1.42 -3.96
CA LYS A 11 -13.79 2.17 -4.74
C LYS A 11 -13.14 2.88 -5.95
N LEU A 12 -11.98 3.50 -5.75
CA LEU A 12 -11.24 4.19 -6.79
C LEU A 12 -10.72 3.19 -7.83
N LEU A 13 -10.12 2.08 -7.38
CA LEU A 13 -9.61 1.04 -8.25
C LEU A 13 -10.72 0.39 -9.08
N ARG A 14 -11.92 0.12 -8.52
CA ARG A 14 -13.04 -0.40 -9.31
C ARG A 14 -13.46 0.53 -10.44
N LYS A 15 -13.39 1.84 -10.22
CA LYS A 15 -13.75 2.83 -11.25
C LYS A 15 -12.71 2.92 -12.37
N HIS A 16 -11.44 2.63 -12.07
CA HIS A 16 -10.31 2.72 -12.99
C HIS A 16 -9.58 1.38 -13.17
N ALA A 17 -10.29 0.26 -13.01
CA ALA A 17 -9.70 -1.08 -12.98
C ALA A 17 -8.87 -1.41 -14.24
N SER A 18 -9.31 -0.97 -15.41
CA SER A 18 -8.59 -1.17 -16.67
C SER A 18 -7.18 -0.58 -16.69
N ALA A 19 -6.95 0.52 -15.96
CA ALA A 19 -5.63 1.11 -15.83
C ALA A 19 -4.65 0.25 -15.00
N ALA A 20 -5.17 -0.73 -14.25
CA ALA A 20 -4.40 -1.74 -13.53
C ALA A 20 -4.48 -3.14 -14.18
N ASN A 21 -4.92 -3.25 -15.43
CA ASN A 21 -5.16 -4.50 -16.14
C ASN A 21 -6.15 -5.45 -15.42
N LEU A 22 -7.17 -4.88 -14.79
CA LEU A 22 -8.23 -5.59 -14.07
C LEU A 22 -9.60 -5.25 -14.66
N ASN A 23 -10.57 -6.12 -14.44
CA ASN A 23 -11.97 -5.80 -14.63
C ASN A 23 -12.57 -5.18 -13.36
N SER A 24 -13.59 -4.35 -13.49
CA SER A 24 -14.20 -3.64 -12.34
C SER A 24 -14.81 -4.57 -11.27
N ASN A 25 -15.12 -5.81 -11.64
CA ASN A 25 -15.65 -6.86 -10.76
C ASN A 25 -14.56 -7.73 -10.11
N PHE A 26 -13.31 -7.26 -10.06
CA PHE A 26 -12.22 -8.03 -9.46
C PHE A 26 -12.54 -8.51 -8.03
N THR A 27 -12.02 -9.68 -7.67
CA THR A 27 -12.14 -10.25 -6.33
C THR A 27 -11.02 -9.73 -5.42
N ILE A 28 -11.33 -9.48 -4.16
CA ILE A 28 -10.32 -9.18 -3.14
C ILE A 28 -10.10 -10.48 -2.35
N ILE A 29 -8.89 -11.02 -2.42
CA ILE A 29 -8.54 -12.25 -1.73
C ILE A 29 -8.03 -11.97 -0.31
N ASP A 30 -8.38 -12.85 0.61
CA ASP A 30 -7.92 -12.78 1.99
C ASP A 30 -6.54 -13.42 2.20
N THR A 31 -6.03 -13.37 3.44
CA THR A 31 -4.70 -13.89 3.77
C THR A 31 -4.60 -15.41 3.58
N ASP A 32 -5.66 -16.15 3.81
CA ASP A 32 -5.64 -17.62 3.66
C ASP A 32 -5.58 -18.01 2.17
N ASP A 33 -6.29 -17.31 1.32
CA ASP A 33 -6.22 -17.47 -0.14
C ASP A 33 -4.85 -17.07 -0.67
N GLN A 34 -4.25 -15.98 -0.18
CA GLN A 34 -2.89 -15.57 -0.53
C GLN A 34 -1.87 -16.66 -0.17
N ILE A 35 -1.93 -17.21 1.05
CA ILE A 35 -1.06 -18.29 1.50
C ILE A 35 -1.24 -19.54 0.63
N ARG A 36 -2.50 -19.88 0.27
CA ARG A 36 -2.80 -21.02 -0.61
C ARG A 36 -2.20 -20.81 -2.00
N LEU A 37 -2.34 -19.61 -2.55
CA LEU A 37 -1.76 -19.26 -3.85
C LEU A 37 -0.24 -19.36 -3.82
N ILE A 38 0.43 -18.82 -2.80
CA ILE A 38 1.88 -18.90 -2.63
C ILE A 38 2.34 -20.35 -2.49
N LYS A 39 1.62 -21.21 -1.73
CA LYS A 39 1.93 -22.65 -1.62
C LYS A 39 1.90 -23.34 -2.99
N ASN A 40 0.91 -23.02 -3.82
CA ASN A 40 0.79 -23.59 -5.17
C ASN A 40 1.96 -23.12 -6.06
N ILE A 41 2.34 -21.85 -5.96
CA ILE A 41 3.50 -21.30 -6.68
C ILE A 41 4.79 -22.01 -6.22
N CYS A 42 5.03 -22.11 -4.92
CA CYS A 42 6.21 -22.79 -4.38
C CYS A 42 6.31 -24.26 -4.89
N LYS A 43 5.17 -24.96 -4.93
CA LYS A 43 5.13 -26.34 -5.47
C LYS A 43 5.48 -26.39 -6.95
N ALA A 44 4.97 -25.45 -7.75
CA ALA A 44 5.25 -25.38 -9.19
C ALA A 44 6.73 -25.03 -9.48
N GLU A 45 7.31 -24.13 -8.65
CA GLU A 45 8.68 -23.66 -8.80
C GLU A 45 9.71 -24.52 -8.02
N ASN A 46 9.29 -25.66 -7.44
CA ASN A 46 10.14 -26.56 -6.64
C ASN A 46 10.84 -25.87 -5.45
N VAL A 47 10.18 -24.91 -4.83
CA VAL A 47 10.68 -24.21 -3.62
C VAL A 47 10.32 -25.01 -2.38
N ASP A 48 11.31 -25.32 -1.55
CA ASP A 48 11.09 -26.03 -0.29
C ASP A 48 10.42 -25.13 0.76
N ILE A 49 9.13 -25.38 0.98
CA ILE A 49 8.30 -24.62 1.94
C ILE A 49 8.69 -24.84 3.42
N LYS A 50 9.54 -25.86 3.72
CA LYS A 50 10.09 -26.05 5.07
C LYS A 50 11.21 -25.06 5.36
N GLN A 51 11.99 -24.71 4.34
CA GLN A 51 13.05 -23.69 4.46
C GLN A 51 12.52 -22.28 4.26
N LEU A 52 11.54 -22.10 3.37
CA LEU A 52 10.96 -20.81 3.01
C LEU A 52 9.45 -20.86 3.16
N SER A 53 8.94 -20.54 4.36
CA SER A 53 7.51 -20.68 4.63
C SER A 53 6.67 -19.70 3.79
N PRO A 54 5.48 -20.12 3.32
CA PRO A 54 4.59 -19.25 2.54
C PRO A 54 4.22 -17.95 3.27
N ARG A 55 4.09 -17.99 4.60
CA ARG A 55 3.84 -16.79 5.41
C ARG A 55 5.02 -15.81 5.38
N PHE A 56 6.24 -16.32 5.40
CA PHE A 56 7.43 -15.49 5.30
C PHE A 56 7.57 -14.85 3.91
N ILE A 57 7.29 -15.62 2.85
CA ILE A 57 7.26 -15.10 1.47
C ILE A 57 6.23 -13.96 1.38
N LEU A 58 5.01 -14.19 1.90
CA LEU A 58 3.95 -13.18 1.89
C LEU A 58 4.38 -11.91 2.65
N ALA A 59 4.98 -12.05 3.84
CA ALA A 59 5.45 -10.90 4.61
C ALA A 59 6.50 -10.04 3.86
N ILE A 60 7.37 -10.66 3.06
CA ILE A 60 8.33 -9.95 2.22
C ILE A 60 7.63 -9.23 1.06
N ILE A 61 6.66 -9.90 0.41
CA ILE A 61 5.85 -9.31 -0.66
C ILE A 61 5.07 -8.10 -0.12
N ASP A 62 4.41 -8.23 1.02
CA ASP A 62 3.68 -7.15 1.68
C ASP A 62 4.58 -5.97 2.03
N ARG A 63 5.80 -6.25 2.51
CA ARG A 63 6.80 -5.21 2.77
C ARG A 63 7.15 -4.42 1.50
N TRP A 64 7.31 -5.09 0.36
CA TRP A 64 7.57 -4.41 -0.92
C TRP A 64 6.36 -3.62 -1.39
N LYS A 65 5.15 -4.18 -1.29
CA LYS A 65 3.91 -3.45 -1.63
C LYS A 65 3.70 -2.22 -0.75
N ASN A 66 3.96 -2.32 0.55
CA ASN A 66 3.89 -1.21 1.50
C ASN A 66 4.92 -0.10 1.20
N LYS A 67 6.01 -0.42 0.51
CA LYS A 67 6.99 0.52 -0.04
C LYS A 67 6.65 1.02 -1.45
N GLY A 68 5.52 0.61 -2.00
CA GLY A 68 5.06 1.04 -3.31
C GLY A 68 5.72 0.35 -4.49
N TYR A 69 6.32 -0.83 -4.33
CA TYR A 69 7.06 -1.52 -5.38
C TYR A 69 6.27 -2.65 -6.02
N TYR A 70 6.09 -2.55 -7.34
CA TYR A 70 5.79 -3.72 -8.16
C TYR A 70 7.03 -4.64 -8.27
N PRO A 71 6.85 -5.92 -8.68
CA PRO A 71 7.98 -6.85 -8.83
C PRO A 71 9.11 -6.33 -9.72
N SER A 72 8.81 -5.50 -10.72
CA SER A 72 9.79 -4.90 -11.63
C SER A 72 10.57 -3.74 -11.02
N GLU A 73 10.08 -3.17 -9.92
CA GLU A 73 10.65 -1.99 -9.26
C GLU A 73 11.48 -2.35 -8.02
N VAL A 74 11.40 -3.62 -7.58
CA VAL A 74 12.13 -4.08 -6.41
C VAL A 74 13.63 -4.09 -6.67
N ILE A 75 14.35 -3.32 -5.88
CA ILE A 75 15.81 -3.33 -5.84
C ILE A 75 16.25 -4.24 -4.69
N ILE A 76 16.72 -5.45 -5.04
CA ILE A 76 17.16 -6.44 -4.05
C ILE A 76 18.52 -6.07 -3.48
N ASN A 77 18.70 -6.33 -2.20
CA ASN A 77 20.04 -6.37 -1.62
C ASN A 77 20.77 -7.61 -2.14
N LYS A 78 21.86 -7.42 -2.89
CA LYS A 78 22.64 -8.53 -3.48
C LYS A 78 23.17 -9.53 -2.46
N LYS A 79 23.24 -9.15 -1.19
CA LYS A 79 23.68 -10.02 -0.08
C LYS A 79 22.51 -10.78 0.56
N ASP A 80 21.25 -10.40 0.28
CA ASP A 80 20.07 -11.06 0.85
C ASP A 80 19.63 -12.20 -0.07
N ILE A 81 19.88 -13.43 0.37
CA ILE A 81 19.51 -14.65 -0.37
C ILE A 81 18.00 -14.81 -0.45
N TYR A 82 17.26 -14.41 0.60
CA TYR A 82 15.82 -14.52 0.63
C TYR A 82 15.17 -13.61 -0.41
N GLU A 83 15.59 -12.35 -0.49
CA GLU A 83 15.06 -11.41 -1.49
C GLU A 83 15.30 -11.91 -2.92
N LYS A 84 16.48 -12.49 -3.20
CA LYS A 84 16.76 -13.10 -4.51
C LYS A 84 15.82 -14.24 -4.87
N THR A 85 15.49 -15.08 -3.89
CA THR A 85 14.60 -16.23 -4.10
C THR A 85 13.13 -15.79 -4.18
N ILE A 86 12.72 -14.80 -3.39
CA ILE A 86 11.31 -14.37 -3.30
C ILE A 86 10.91 -13.46 -4.47
N LEU A 87 11.80 -12.65 -5.03
CA LEU A 87 11.43 -11.75 -6.12
C LEU A 87 10.86 -12.45 -7.36
N PRO A 88 11.42 -13.58 -7.85
CA PRO A 88 10.78 -14.37 -8.91
C PRO A 88 9.38 -14.88 -8.50
N LEU A 89 9.21 -15.32 -7.26
CA LEU A 89 7.92 -15.78 -6.75
C LEU A 89 6.89 -14.63 -6.68
N TYR A 90 7.34 -13.42 -6.32
CA TYR A 90 6.49 -12.23 -6.33
C TYR A 90 6.00 -11.89 -7.76
N LYS A 91 6.88 -12.03 -8.77
CA LYS A 91 6.47 -11.84 -10.18
C LYS A 91 5.36 -12.82 -10.58
N ILE A 92 5.53 -14.10 -10.25
CA ILE A 92 4.55 -15.15 -10.56
C ILE A 92 3.25 -14.88 -9.77
N TYR A 93 3.36 -14.52 -8.49
CA TYR A 93 2.22 -14.22 -7.62
C TYR A 93 1.39 -13.07 -8.20
N GLN A 94 2.03 -11.97 -8.58
CA GLN A 94 1.33 -10.81 -9.13
C GLN A 94 0.68 -11.12 -10.49
N GLN A 95 1.35 -11.91 -11.34
CA GLN A 95 0.75 -12.36 -12.60
C GLN A 95 -0.47 -13.24 -12.36
N LYS A 96 -0.40 -14.18 -11.41
CA LYS A 96 -1.55 -15.03 -11.04
C LYS A 96 -2.73 -14.24 -10.52
N LEU A 97 -2.51 -13.19 -9.71
CA LEU A 97 -3.58 -12.30 -9.27
C LEU A 97 -4.26 -11.62 -10.46
N THR A 98 -3.48 -11.10 -11.40
CA THR A 98 -4.01 -10.49 -12.63
C THR A 98 -4.80 -11.49 -13.46
N ASP A 99 -4.27 -12.70 -13.71
CA ASP A 99 -4.92 -13.77 -14.48
C ASP A 99 -6.27 -14.19 -13.87
N LEU A 100 -6.35 -14.16 -12.54
CA LEU A 100 -7.56 -14.47 -11.77
C LEU A 100 -8.51 -13.28 -11.60
N ASN A 101 -8.20 -12.15 -12.20
CA ASN A 101 -8.89 -10.88 -11.97
C ASN A 101 -9.09 -10.62 -10.47
N SER A 102 -8.00 -10.65 -9.71
CA SER A 102 -8.00 -10.54 -8.26
C SER A 102 -6.95 -9.58 -7.76
N CYS A 103 -7.18 -9.03 -6.58
CA CYS A 103 -6.23 -8.21 -5.82
C CYS A 103 -6.12 -8.76 -4.40
N ASP A 104 -4.95 -8.62 -3.78
CA ASP A 104 -4.85 -8.69 -2.34
C ASP A 104 -5.02 -7.28 -1.70
N PHE A 105 -4.98 -7.21 -0.37
CA PHE A 105 -5.15 -5.93 0.33
C PHE A 105 -4.05 -4.93 -0.01
N GLY A 106 -2.79 -5.37 -0.15
CA GLY A 106 -1.67 -4.51 -0.53
C GLY A 106 -1.85 -3.92 -1.93
N ASP A 107 -2.40 -4.71 -2.86
CA ASP A 107 -2.67 -4.28 -4.23
C ASP A 107 -3.69 -3.13 -4.30
N LEU A 108 -4.66 -3.09 -3.40
CA LEU A 108 -5.68 -2.05 -3.42
C LEU A 108 -5.05 -0.65 -3.36
N ILE A 109 -4.08 -0.48 -2.46
CA ILE A 109 -3.39 0.80 -2.31
C ILE A 109 -2.32 0.95 -3.40
N LEU A 110 -1.52 -0.10 -3.64
CA LEU A 110 -0.44 -0.08 -4.63
C LEU A 110 -0.95 0.28 -6.02
N HIS A 111 -1.96 -0.42 -6.54
CA HIS A 111 -2.54 -0.12 -7.85
C HIS A 111 -3.13 1.29 -7.89
N THR A 112 -3.81 1.72 -6.83
CA THR A 112 -4.39 3.07 -6.78
C THR A 112 -3.30 4.15 -6.85
N VAL A 113 -2.21 4.00 -6.10
CA VAL A 113 -1.08 4.93 -6.14
C VAL A 113 -0.46 4.95 -7.54
N LYS A 114 -0.21 3.78 -8.13
CA LYS A 114 0.36 3.69 -9.48
C LYS A 114 -0.53 4.30 -10.56
N ILE A 115 -1.85 4.15 -10.43
CA ILE A 115 -2.81 4.83 -11.33
C ILE A 115 -2.68 6.34 -11.18
N LEU A 116 -2.67 6.86 -9.96
CA LEU A 116 -2.54 8.30 -9.73
C LEU A 116 -1.17 8.84 -10.15
N GLU A 117 -0.10 8.05 -10.10
CA GLU A 117 1.24 8.44 -10.58
C GLU A 117 1.31 8.48 -12.11
N ASN A 118 0.75 7.49 -12.79
CA ASN A 118 0.93 7.29 -14.23
C ASN A 118 -0.15 7.99 -15.08
N TYR A 119 -1.33 8.29 -14.52
CA TYR A 119 -2.45 8.91 -15.24
C TYR A 119 -2.77 10.27 -14.61
N SER A 120 -2.20 11.33 -15.18
CA SER A 120 -2.35 12.71 -14.70
C SER A 120 -3.79 13.21 -14.73
N ASP A 121 -4.57 12.80 -15.72
CA ASP A 121 -6.00 13.12 -15.85
C ASP A 121 -6.82 12.54 -14.70
N ILE A 122 -6.57 11.27 -14.34
CA ILE A 122 -7.22 10.62 -13.19
C ILE A 122 -6.79 11.31 -11.89
N ARG A 123 -5.49 11.57 -11.71
CA ARG A 123 -4.98 12.29 -10.54
C ARG A 123 -5.63 13.67 -10.41
N GLU A 124 -5.75 14.42 -11.49
CA GLU A 124 -6.35 15.74 -11.48
C GLU A 124 -7.83 15.72 -11.06
N ILE A 125 -8.61 14.74 -11.52
CA ILE A 125 -9.99 14.56 -11.09
C ILE A 125 -10.08 14.43 -9.57
N TYR A 126 -9.26 13.58 -8.96
CA TYR A 126 -9.34 13.33 -7.52
C TYR A 126 -8.74 14.46 -6.68
N SER A 127 -7.61 15.03 -7.09
CA SER A 127 -7.03 16.18 -6.39
C SER A 127 -7.90 17.44 -6.46
N ASN A 128 -8.73 17.60 -7.50
CA ASN A 128 -9.74 18.65 -7.59
C ASN A 128 -10.96 18.39 -6.69
N ASN A 129 -11.38 17.11 -6.60
CA ASN A 129 -12.56 16.72 -5.85
C ASN A 129 -12.36 16.71 -4.34
N PHE A 130 -11.17 16.28 -3.88
CA PHE A 130 -10.80 16.24 -2.47
C PHE A 130 -10.27 17.59 -2.00
N LYS A 131 -11.19 18.53 -1.72
CA LYS A 131 -10.84 19.87 -1.24
C LYS A 131 -10.35 19.90 0.20
N TYR A 132 -10.77 18.94 0.99
CA TYR A 132 -10.40 18.76 2.39
C TYR A 132 -10.15 17.27 2.64
N ILE A 133 -9.03 16.94 3.25
CA ILE A 133 -8.65 15.58 3.62
C ILE A 133 -8.42 15.57 5.12
N LEU A 134 -9.13 14.69 5.83
CA LEU A 134 -8.93 14.44 7.26
C LEU A 134 -8.47 13.01 7.43
N VAL A 135 -7.39 12.84 8.16
CA VAL A 135 -6.79 11.53 8.43
C VAL A 135 -6.65 11.37 9.93
N ASP A 136 -7.18 10.27 10.43
CA ASP A 136 -7.04 9.86 11.82
C ASP A 136 -5.98 8.77 11.95
N GLU A 137 -5.41 8.60 13.16
CA GLU A 137 -4.37 7.61 13.47
C GLU A 137 -3.18 7.67 12.50
N TYR A 138 -2.73 8.90 12.18
CA TYR A 138 -1.71 9.10 11.15
C TYR A 138 -0.35 8.47 11.49
N GLN A 139 -0.04 8.26 12.78
CA GLN A 139 1.16 7.55 13.25
C GLN A 139 1.23 6.10 12.77
N ASP A 140 0.10 5.49 12.41
CA ASP A 140 0.01 4.11 11.94
C ASP A 140 0.08 3.97 10.42
N THR A 141 0.33 5.08 9.70
CA THR A 141 0.44 5.06 8.25
C THR A 141 1.78 4.52 7.78
N ASN A 142 1.76 3.75 6.70
CA ASN A 142 2.96 3.29 6.01
C ASN A 142 3.33 4.23 4.85
N PHE A 143 4.47 3.96 4.21
CA PHE A 143 4.99 4.78 3.12
C PHE A 143 3.98 4.96 1.97
N ILE A 144 3.36 3.87 1.49
CA ILE A 144 2.47 3.97 0.34
C ILE A 144 1.15 4.69 0.66
N GLN A 145 0.67 4.62 1.91
CA GLN A 145 -0.49 5.39 2.37
C GLN A 145 -0.19 6.88 2.43
N SER A 146 0.98 7.25 2.97
CA SER A 146 1.46 8.64 2.94
C SER A 146 1.63 9.14 1.50
N ARG A 147 2.20 8.32 0.61
CA ARG A 147 2.34 8.65 -0.81
C ARG A 147 0.98 8.89 -1.49
N TRP A 148 -0.01 8.05 -1.20
CA TRP A 148 -1.38 8.21 -1.70
C TRP A 148 -2.01 9.54 -1.26
N LEU A 149 -1.86 9.91 0.01
CA LEU A 149 -2.34 11.19 0.54
C LEU A 149 -1.66 12.38 -0.14
N ASN A 150 -0.35 12.31 -0.36
CA ASN A 150 0.40 13.35 -1.04
C ASN A 150 -0.13 13.59 -2.47
N LEU A 151 -0.42 12.52 -3.22
CA LEU A 151 -0.96 12.63 -4.57
C LEU A 151 -2.37 13.25 -4.58
N LEU A 152 -3.21 12.94 -3.59
CA LEU A 152 -4.56 13.49 -3.50
C LEU A 152 -4.58 14.96 -3.04
N SER A 153 -3.65 15.34 -2.15
CA SER A 153 -3.56 16.68 -1.58
C SER A 153 -2.73 17.66 -2.42
N GLU A 154 -2.06 17.18 -3.47
CA GLU A 154 -1.08 17.94 -4.28
C GLU A 154 -1.59 19.33 -4.68
N LYS A 155 -2.85 19.44 -5.09
CA LYS A 155 -3.43 20.68 -5.60
C LYS A 155 -3.95 21.60 -4.50
N ASN A 156 -4.70 21.06 -3.54
CA ASN A 156 -5.41 21.88 -2.54
C ASN A 156 -4.61 22.06 -1.25
N LYS A 157 -3.69 21.16 -0.93
CA LYS A 157 -2.87 21.10 0.29
C LYS A 157 -3.68 21.25 1.61
N ASN A 158 -5.00 21.06 1.55
CA ASN A 158 -5.90 21.11 2.69
C ASN A 158 -6.00 19.71 3.34
N ILE A 159 -4.99 19.36 4.07
CA ILE A 159 -4.92 18.08 4.79
C ILE A 159 -4.77 18.35 6.29
N CYS A 160 -5.56 17.65 7.08
CA CYS A 160 -5.48 17.64 8.54
C CYS A 160 -5.24 16.20 8.99
N CYS A 161 -4.13 15.96 9.65
CA CYS A 161 -3.77 14.66 10.21
C CYS A 161 -3.83 14.74 11.73
N VAL A 162 -4.50 13.76 12.33
CA VAL A 162 -4.57 13.58 13.78
C VAL A 162 -3.84 12.29 14.12
N GLY A 163 -3.10 12.29 15.21
CA GLY A 163 -2.36 11.13 15.68
C GLY A 163 -1.71 11.37 17.03
N ASP A 164 -1.18 10.31 17.58
CA ASP A 164 -0.49 10.27 18.86
C ASP A 164 0.73 9.36 18.71
N ASP A 165 1.92 9.92 18.84
CA ASP A 165 3.18 9.16 18.69
C ASP A 165 3.38 8.13 19.80
N ASP A 166 2.84 8.36 21.00
CA ASP A 166 2.86 7.39 22.10
C ASP A 166 1.97 6.16 21.84
N GLN A 167 1.02 6.26 20.90
CA GLN A 167 0.15 5.16 20.49
C GLN A 167 0.65 4.39 19.25
N SER A 168 1.83 4.71 18.73
CA SER A 168 2.41 4.03 17.58
C SER A 168 2.90 2.62 17.91
N ILE A 169 2.04 1.61 17.70
CA ILE A 169 2.32 0.20 18.02
C ILE A 169 2.35 -0.72 16.78
N TYR A 170 2.17 -0.18 15.56
CA TYR A 170 2.07 -0.96 14.32
C TYR A 170 3.31 -0.90 13.42
N SER A 171 4.49 -0.57 13.96
CA SER A 171 5.76 -0.60 13.20
C SER A 171 6.04 -1.96 12.56
N TRP A 172 5.65 -3.06 13.21
CA TRP A 172 5.77 -4.43 12.69
C TRP A 172 4.85 -4.71 11.48
N ARG A 173 3.81 -3.89 11.26
CA ARG A 173 2.96 -3.89 10.06
C ARG A 173 3.47 -2.96 8.97
N GLY A 174 4.61 -2.31 9.17
CA GLY A 174 5.19 -1.36 8.23
C GLY A 174 4.73 0.09 8.44
N ALA A 175 4.07 0.40 9.58
CA ALA A 175 3.82 1.78 9.95
C ALA A 175 5.15 2.51 10.15
N GLU A 176 5.22 3.71 9.63
CA GLU A 176 6.40 4.57 9.70
C GLU A 176 6.06 5.84 10.49
N ILE A 177 6.34 5.82 11.80
CA ILE A 177 6.13 6.98 12.68
C ILE A 177 6.79 8.25 12.14
N LYS A 178 7.82 8.08 11.33
CA LYS A 178 8.51 9.16 10.65
C LYS A 178 7.57 10.01 9.79
N ASN A 179 6.55 9.40 9.16
CA ASN A 179 5.53 10.12 8.41
C ASN A 179 4.80 11.15 9.27
N PHE A 180 4.54 10.81 10.55
CA PHE A 180 3.89 11.71 11.50
C PHE A 180 4.86 12.79 12.01
N LEU A 181 6.05 12.39 12.43
CA LEU A 181 7.04 13.30 13.01
C LEU A 181 7.61 14.32 12.01
N GLU A 182 7.67 13.98 10.72
CA GLU A 182 8.20 14.83 9.66
C GLU A 182 7.08 15.42 8.77
N PHE A 183 5.84 15.40 9.23
CA PHE A 183 4.69 15.90 8.45
C PHE A 183 4.86 17.36 8.01
N ASP A 184 5.38 18.22 8.88
CA ASP A 184 5.65 19.64 8.61
C ASP A 184 6.78 19.87 7.60
N GLN A 185 7.65 18.90 7.39
CA GLN A 185 8.69 18.96 6.36
C GLN A 185 8.13 18.60 4.96
N VAL A 186 7.07 17.79 4.92
CA VAL A 186 6.40 17.38 3.67
C VAL A 186 5.36 18.42 3.25
N TYR A 187 4.65 19.00 4.21
CA TYR A 187 3.60 19.99 3.98
C TYR A 187 4.03 21.35 4.52
N GLU A 188 4.48 22.23 3.61
CA GLU A 188 4.84 23.62 3.94
C GLU A 188 3.67 24.35 4.60
N ASN A 189 3.98 25.25 5.56
CA ASN A 189 3.02 26.02 6.33
C ASN A 189 2.09 25.19 7.23
N THR A 190 2.52 24.02 7.66
CA THR A 190 1.78 23.18 8.61
C THR A 190 1.62 23.92 9.94
N LYS A 191 0.37 23.92 10.45
CA LYS A 191 0.07 24.38 11.82
C LYS A 191 -0.03 23.16 12.73
N VAL A 192 0.90 23.03 13.64
CA VAL A 192 0.87 21.97 14.67
C VAL A 192 0.05 22.45 15.87
N ILE A 193 -0.94 21.66 16.28
CA ILE A 193 -1.76 21.88 17.47
C ILE A 193 -1.58 20.68 18.39
N ARG A 194 -1.13 20.92 19.62
CA ARG A 194 -0.98 19.88 20.64
C ARG A 194 -2.16 19.91 21.60
N LEU A 195 -2.78 18.75 21.83
CA LEU A 195 -3.84 18.56 22.80
C LEU A 195 -3.21 17.95 24.06
N GLU A 196 -2.87 18.80 25.02
CA GLU A 196 -2.08 18.38 26.23
C GLU A 196 -2.97 17.97 27.40
N GLN A 197 -4.28 18.24 27.34
CA GLN A 197 -5.21 17.92 28.43
C GLN A 197 -5.75 16.49 28.25
N ASN A 198 -5.38 15.62 29.17
CA ASN A 198 -5.91 14.27 29.28
C ASN A 198 -7.07 14.24 30.28
N TYR A 199 -8.16 13.48 29.99
CA TYR A 199 -9.35 13.38 30.83
C TYR A 199 -9.50 11.99 31.43
#